data_e9e1fcd64e60dc2096c12134f4757805
#
_entry.id   e9e1fcd64e60dc2096c12134f4757805
#
_cell.length_a   1.000
_cell.length_b   1.000
_cell.length_c   1.000
_cell.angle_alpha   90.00
_cell.angle_beta   90.00
_cell.angle_gamma   90.00
#
_symmetry.space_group_name_H-M   'P 1'
#
loop_
_entity.id
_entity.type
_entity.pdbx_description
1 polymer ?
#
loop_
_entity_poly.entity_id
_entity_poly.type
_entity_poly.pdbx_seq_one_letter_code
_entity_poly.pdbx_strand_id
1 'polypeptide(L)'
;MHLTVTFNPAGDQTLRFEEPLAPDRVSRASSARFDAAGKGVNVAQFLTVLSTDAVATGVLGGFTGAFIRERLAATGVSAAFVESDGTTRLNTTAVADGTEYKLNHDGSAVDPETVDAVVDVVRERTPDTVVVSGSLPPGVTTAAVDAIAAAGDWDTVVDMEGDALRTLNERYSLCKPNRAELARATGADVSTVEGCARAATAFRKTGFDRVLASLGGDGVVLSTGSTALHAGALDVDVAGTVGAGDALLSGALAAWADGADDRTALRTGVAVATLLVGQVGTAPPDLDGLDALRERVSVRELSN
;
A
#
# COMPACT_ATOMS: atom_id res chain seq x y z
N MET A 1 15.01 -4.85 -9.29
CA MET A 1 13.64 -5.46 -9.30
C MET A 1 13.00 -5.34 -7.91
N HIS A 2 11.76 -4.87 -7.84
CA HIS A 2 10.94 -4.88 -6.62
C HIS A 2 10.04 -6.12 -6.61
N LEU A 3 9.89 -6.79 -5.47
CA LEU A 3 8.94 -7.88 -5.28
C LEU A 3 7.90 -7.46 -4.24
N THR A 4 6.63 -7.36 -4.63
CA THR A 4 5.57 -7.01 -3.68
C THR A 4 4.86 -8.25 -3.18
N VAL A 5 4.72 -8.41 -1.87
CA VAL A 5 4.06 -9.55 -1.22
C VAL A 5 2.75 -9.10 -0.61
N THR A 6 1.65 -9.76 -1.02
CA THR A 6 0.31 -9.54 -0.48
C THR A 6 -0.26 -10.85 0.01
N PHE A 7 -0.28 -11.06 1.34
CA PHE A 7 -0.85 -12.29 1.92
C PHE A 7 -2.39 -12.30 1.86
N ASN A 8 -3.03 -11.14 1.81
CA ASN A 8 -4.49 -11.00 1.82
C ASN A 8 -5.00 -10.08 0.69
N PRO A 9 -4.73 -10.43 -0.58
CA PRO A 9 -5.25 -9.67 -1.72
C PRO A 9 -6.78 -9.69 -1.75
N ALA A 10 -7.37 -8.84 -2.58
CA ALA A 10 -8.82 -8.76 -2.73
C ALA A 10 -9.21 -8.46 -4.18
N GLY A 11 -10.36 -8.95 -4.61
CA GLY A 11 -11.13 -8.30 -5.65
C GLY A 11 -11.92 -7.16 -5.01
N ASP A 12 -11.81 -5.95 -5.53
CA ASP A 12 -12.62 -4.84 -5.05
C ASP A 12 -13.77 -4.59 -6.03
N GLN A 13 -15.00 -4.75 -5.55
CA GLN A 13 -16.23 -4.46 -6.28
C GLN A 13 -16.79 -3.13 -5.81
N THR A 14 -17.02 -2.19 -6.74
CA THR A 14 -17.75 -0.96 -6.46
C THR A 14 -19.09 -0.99 -7.18
N LEU A 15 -20.18 -0.88 -6.44
CA LEU A 15 -21.57 -0.81 -6.93
C LEU A 15 -22.12 0.59 -6.70
N ARG A 16 -22.68 1.23 -7.73
CA ARG A 16 -23.35 2.52 -7.61
C ARG A 16 -24.85 2.35 -7.75
N PHE A 17 -25.58 3.02 -6.89
CA PHE A 17 -27.05 3.06 -6.87
C PHE A 17 -27.52 4.51 -6.99
N GLU A 18 -28.57 4.72 -7.79
CA GLU A 18 -29.18 6.04 -7.96
C GLU A 18 -30.09 6.41 -6.79
N GLU A 19 -30.65 5.39 -6.11
CA GLU A 19 -31.53 5.55 -4.96
C GLU A 19 -30.85 5.07 -3.68
N PRO A 20 -31.25 5.59 -2.50
CA PRO A 20 -30.81 5.07 -1.20
C PRO A 20 -31.10 3.57 -1.05
N LEU A 21 -30.17 2.84 -0.42
CA LEU A 21 -30.40 1.45 -0.06
C LEU A 21 -31.44 1.36 1.08
N ALA A 22 -32.37 0.46 0.95
CA ALA A 22 -33.39 0.22 1.98
C ALA A 22 -33.51 -1.28 2.29
N PRO A 23 -33.72 -1.64 3.59
CA PRO A 23 -33.99 -3.03 3.98
C PRO A 23 -35.20 -3.61 3.24
N ASP A 24 -35.22 -4.92 3.09
CA ASP A 24 -36.31 -5.71 2.53
C ASP A 24 -36.76 -5.31 1.10
N ARG A 25 -35.88 -4.63 0.38
CA ARG A 25 -36.13 -4.22 -1.01
C ARG A 25 -34.97 -4.66 -1.92
N VAL A 26 -35.31 -5.05 -3.15
CA VAL A 26 -34.30 -5.31 -4.19
C VAL A 26 -33.82 -3.98 -4.74
N SER A 27 -32.55 -3.65 -4.49
CA SER A 27 -31.87 -2.52 -5.11
C SER A 27 -31.03 -3.01 -6.30
N ARG A 28 -31.08 -2.28 -7.40
CA ARG A 28 -30.30 -2.60 -8.61
C ARG A 28 -29.24 -1.53 -8.81
N ALA A 29 -27.98 -1.96 -8.87
CA ALA A 29 -26.88 -1.05 -9.17
C ALA A 29 -27.01 -0.52 -10.62
N SER A 30 -26.82 0.78 -10.81
CA SER A 30 -26.74 1.42 -12.12
C SER A 30 -25.38 1.17 -12.79
N SER A 31 -24.34 0.91 -12.02
CA SER A 31 -23.03 0.49 -12.52
C SER A 31 -22.30 -0.41 -11.52
N ALA A 32 -21.43 -1.26 -12.06
CA ALA A 32 -20.53 -2.11 -11.30
C ALA A 32 -19.12 -2.03 -11.88
N ARG A 33 -18.11 -1.94 -11.00
CA ARG A 33 -16.71 -1.96 -11.36
C ARG A 33 -15.99 -3.01 -10.51
N PHE A 34 -15.01 -3.68 -11.10
CA PHE A 34 -14.17 -4.68 -10.43
C PHE A 34 -12.71 -4.34 -10.66
N ASP A 35 -11.94 -4.27 -9.58
CA ASP A 35 -10.52 -3.98 -9.58
C ASP A 35 -9.74 -5.10 -8.89
N ALA A 36 -8.55 -5.43 -9.42
CA ALA A 36 -7.58 -6.23 -8.69
C ALA A 36 -6.95 -5.35 -7.60
N ALA A 37 -7.01 -5.78 -6.36
CA ALA A 37 -6.68 -4.97 -5.21
C ALA A 37 -5.91 -5.75 -4.13
N GLY A 38 -5.51 -5.02 -3.12
CA GLY A 38 -4.59 -5.40 -2.06
C GLY A 38 -3.37 -4.48 -2.12
N LYS A 39 -2.90 -3.99 -0.98
CA LYS A 39 -1.86 -2.94 -0.95
C LYS A 39 -0.64 -3.29 -1.80
N GLY A 40 -0.06 -4.50 -1.67
CA GLY A 40 1.10 -4.91 -2.48
C GLY A 40 0.76 -5.10 -3.96
N VAL A 41 -0.46 -5.58 -4.28
CA VAL A 41 -0.96 -5.62 -5.67
C VAL A 41 -1.02 -4.20 -6.24
N ASN A 42 -1.55 -3.24 -5.49
CA ASN A 42 -1.61 -1.83 -5.91
C ASN A 42 -0.19 -1.28 -6.13
N VAL A 43 0.74 -1.52 -5.17
CA VAL A 43 2.14 -1.09 -5.32
C VAL A 43 2.77 -1.65 -6.59
N ALA A 44 2.58 -2.94 -6.90
CA ALA A 44 3.11 -3.53 -8.14
C ALA A 44 2.53 -2.87 -9.40
N GLN A 45 1.23 -2.59 -9.43
CA GLN A 45 0.57 -1.89 -10.52
C GLN A 45 1.15 -0.47 -10.71
N PHE A 46 1.31 0.29 -9.64
CA PHE A 46 1.91 1.63 -9.70
C PHE A 46 3.36 1.60 -10.15
N LEU A 47 4.19 0.69 -9.61
CA LEU A 47 5.59 0.55 -10.02
C LEU A 47 5.70 0.22 -11.51
N THR A 48 4.83 -0.67 -12.03
CA THR A 48 4.79 -1.02 -13.45
C THR A 48 4.48 0.20 -14.32
N VAL A 49 3.48 1.01 -13.96
CA VAL A 49 3.14 2.23 -14.71
C VAL A 49 4.26 3.27 -14.62
N LEU A 50 4.96 3.34 -13.48
CA LEU A 50 6.15 4.19 -13.29
C LEU A 50 7.42 3.62 -13.98
N SER A 51 7.28 2.56 -14.81
CA SER A 51 8.38 1.91 -15.52
C SER A 51 9.47 1.35 -14.60
N THR A 52 9.12 1.02 -13.36
CA THR A 52 9.99 0.38 -12.40
C THR A 52 9.75 -1.12 -12.41
N ASP A 53 10.82 -1.92 -12.53
CA ASP A 53 10.73 -3.39 -12.59
C ASP A 53 10.15 -3.96 -11.29
N ALA A 54 8.95 -4.56 -11.39
CA ALA A 54 8.19 -5.07 -10.27
C ALA A 54 7.50 -6.40 -10.59
N VAL A 55 7.45 -7.28 -9.58
CA VAL A 55 6.72 -8.55 -9.61
C VAL A 55 5.78 -8.60 -8.42
N ALA A 56 4.50 -8.91 -8.65
CA ALA A 56 3.53 -9.15 -7.60
C ALA A 56 3.54 -10.62 -7.18
N THR A 57 3.57 -10.87 -5.86
CA THR A 57 3.43 -12.22 -5.28
C THR A 57 2.55 -12.20 -4.04
N GLY A 58 2.35 -13.34 -3.44
CA GLY A 58 1.50 -13.58 -2.27
C GLY A 58 0.59 -14.77 -2.51
N VAL A 59 -0.62 -14.74 -1.97
CA VAL A 59 -1.53 -15.88 -1.99
C VAL A 59 -2.79 -15.54 -2.78
N LEU A 60 -3.14 -16.38 -3.76
CA LEU A 60 -4.40 -16.26 -4.52
C LEU A 60 -5.10 -17.62 -4.58
N GLY A 61 -6.44 -17.60 -4.58
CA GLY A 61 -7.24 -18.81 -4.77
C GLY A 61 -8.67 -18.52 -5.22
N GLY A 62 -9.33 -19.52 -5.76
CA GLY A 62 -10.69 -19.45 -6.24
C GLY A 62 -10.91 -18.47 -7.41
N PHE A 63 -12.18 -18.16 -7.69
CA PHE A 63 -12.54 -17.31 -8.83
C PHE A 63 -12.00 -15.87 -8.72
N THR A 64 -11.98 -15.30 -7.53
CA THR A 64 -11.44 -13.95 -7.31
C THR A 64 -9.92 -13.92 -7.54
N GLY A 65 -9.19 -14.98 -7.13
CA GLY A 65 -7.76 -15.12 -7.42
C GLY A 65 -7.49 -15.20 -8.92
N ALA A 66 -8.29 -15.99 -9.66
CA ALA A 66 -8.20 -16.07 -11.12
C ALA A 66 -8.45 -14.70 -11.79
N PHE A 67 -9.47 -13.97 -11.32
CA PHE A 67 -9.76 -12.62 -11.78
C PHE A 67 -8.56 -11.67 -11.58
N ILE A 68 -7.92 -11.68 -10.38
CA ILE A 68 -6.76 -10.84 -10.10
C ILE A 68 -5.61 -11.17 -11.06
N ARG A 69 -5.29 -12.46 -11.27
CA ARG A 69 -4.25 -12.89 -12.22
C ARG A 69 -4.51 -12.36 -13.63
N GLU A 70 -5.74 -12.50 -14.12
CA GLU A 70 -6.14 -12.02 -15.43
C GLU A 70 -6.00 -10.50 -15.55
N ARG A 71 -6.43 -9.75 -14.54
CA ARG A 71 -6.32 -8.27 -14.54
C ARG A 71 -4.87 -7.80 -14.52
N LEU A 72 -4.01 -8.41 -13.72
CA LEU A 72 -2.59 -8.08 -13.67
C LEU A 72 -1.91 -8.38 -15.02
N ALA A 73 -2.20 -9.53 -15.61
CA ALA A 73 -1.67 -9.88 -16.95
C ALA A 73 -2.14 -8.88 -18.02
N ALA A 74 -3.42 -8.46 -18.00
CA ALA A 74 -3.98 -7.50 -18.93
C ALA A 74 -3.35 -6.09 -18.80
N THR A 75 -2.82 -5.74 -17.63
CA THR A 75 -2.16 -4.45 -17.35
C THR A 75 -0.62 -4.54 -17.40
N GLY A 76 -0.06 -5.70 -17.83
CA GLY A 76 1.37 -5.90 -17.98
C GLY A 76 2.15 -6.06 -16.67
N VAL A 77 1.46 -6.28 -15.55
CA VAL A 77 2.10 -6.52 -14.25
C VAL A 77 2.59 -7.96 -14.19
N SER A 78 3.89 -8.16 -14.01
CA SER A 78 4.47 -9.48 -13.75
C SER A 78 3.98 -10.04 -12.42
N ALA A 79 3.64 -11.33 -12.37
CA ALA A 79 3.07 -11.97 -11.18
C ALA A 79 3.61 -13.38 -10.96
N ALA A 80 3.79 -13.75 -9.67
CA ALA A 80 4.27 -15.06 -9.23
C ALA A 80 3.56 -15.50 -7.94
N PHE A 81 2.23 -15.55 -7.96
CA PHE A 81 1.43 -15.91 -6.78
C PHE A 81 1.43 -17.42 -6.50
N VAL A 82 1.45 -17.74 -5.21
CA VAL A 82 1.21 -19.08 -4.70
C VAL A 82 -0.30 -19.36 -4.71
N GLU A 83 -0.69 -20.55 -5.12
CA GLU A 83 -2.09 -21.00 -5.11
C GLU A 83 -2.51 -21.44 -3.71
N SER A 84 -3.74 -21.14 -3.32
CA SER A 84 -4.36 -21.58 -2.08
C SER A 84 -5.72 -22.23 -2.39
N ASP A 85 -6.08 -23.22 -1.62
CA ASP A 85 -7.42 -23.87 -1.70
C ASP A 85 -8.55 -22.91 -1.27
N GLY A 86 -8.21 -21.89 -0.49
CA GLY A 86 -9.15 -20.84 -0.06
C GLY A 86 -9.52 -19.89 -1.20
N THR A 87 -10.67 -19.23 -1.11
CA THR A 87 -11.05 -18.20 -2.06
C THR A 87 -10.49 -16.83 -1.62
N THR A 88 -9.77 -16.16 -2.50
CA THR A 88 -9.37 -14.76 -2.32
C THR A 88 -10.60 -13.90 -2.06
N ARG A 89 -10.55 -13.04 -1.06
CA ARG A 89 -11.70 -12.23 -0.62
C ARG A 89 -12.19 -11.27 -1.70
N LEU A 90 -13.50 -10.99 -1.66
CA LEU A 90 -14.15 -9.95 -2.45
C LEU A 90 -14.64 -8.86 -1.49
N ASN A 91 -14.07 -7.67 -1.56
CA ASN A 91 -14.60 -6.51 -0.86
C ASN A 91 -15.64 -5.81 -1.73
N THR A 92 -16.73 -5.35 -1.13
CA THR A 92 -17.78 -4.64 -1.85
C THR A 92 -17.96 -3.25 -1.25
N THR A 93 -17.85 -2.22 -2.09
CA THR A 93 -18.25 -0.85 -1.75
C THR A 93 -19.55 -0.54 -2.48
N ALA A 94 -20.62 -0.33 -1.73
CA ALA A 94 -21.89 0.16 -2.27
C ALA A 94 -21.99 1.67 -2.06
N VAL A 95 -22.16 2.44 -3.13
CA VAL A 95 -22.32 3.89 -3.10
C VAL A 95 -23.76 4.23 -3.46
N ALA A 96 -24.51 4.82 -2.52
CA ALA A 96 -25.91 5.17 -2.66
C ALA A 96 -26.18 6.52 -2.01
N ASP A 97 -26.77 7.46 -2.73
CA ASP A 97 -27.13 8.79 -2.22
C ASP A 97 -25.98 9.48 -1.45
N GLY A 98 -24.76 9.46 -2.04
CA GLY A 98 -23.55 10.05 -1.44
C GLY A 98 -22.98 9.30 -0.23
N THR A 99 -23.61 8.18 0.19
CA THR A 99 -23.15 7.34 1.30
C THR A 99 -22.39 6.13 0.78
N GLU A 100 -21.24 5.82 1.39
CA GLU A 100 -20.46 4.61 1.11
C GLU A 100 -20.68 3.55 2.19
N TYR A 101 -21.03 2.35 1.74
CA TYR A 101 -21.11 1.14 2.58
C TYR A 101 -19.96 0.21 2.19
N LYS A 102 -19.04 -0.05 3.11
CA LYS A 102 -17.89 -0.93 2.90
C LYS A 102 -18.15 -2.29 3.56
N LEU A 103 -18.24 -3.32 2.74
CA LEU A 103 -18.52 -4.70 3.13
C LEU A 103 -17.27 -5.54 2.82
N ASN A 104 -16.41 -5.72 3.81
CA ASN A 104 -15.13 -6.39 3.64
C ASN A 104 -15.13 -7.76 4.32
N HIS A 105 -14.29 -8.67 3.81
CA HIS A 105 -14.01 -9.97 4.39
C HIS A 105 -12.60 -10.01 4.99
N ASP A 106 -12.41 -10.83 6.01
CA ASP A 106 -11.08 -11.06 6.60
C ASP A 106 -10.14 -11.85 5.69
N GLY A 107 -10.69 -12.56 4.71
CA GLY A 107 -9.97 -13.47 3.82
C GLY A 107 -10.03 -14.92 4.32
N SER A 108 -9.66 -15.85 3.44
CA SER A 108 -9.55 -17.27 3.79
C SER A 108 -8.30 -17.51 4.65
N ALA A 109 -8.37 -18.53 5.52
CA ALA A 109 -7.21 -18.97 6.26
C ALA A 109 -6.12 -19.49 5.29
N VAL A 110 -4.87 -19.18 5.63
CA VAL A 110 -3.69 -19.63 4.89
C VAL A 110 -2.88 -20.57 5.78
N ASP A 111 -2.57 -21.76 5.28
CA ASP A 111 -1.79 -22.75 6.01
C ASP A 111 -0.28 -22.39 6.01
N PRO A 112 0.50 -22.96 6.94
CA PRO A 112 1.93 -22.69 7.03
C PRO A 112 2.72 -23.11 5.77
N GLU A 113 2.33 -24.15 5.08
CA GLU A 113 3.00 -24.65 3.85
C GLU A 113 2.86 -23.61 2.72
N THR A 114 1.68 -23.01 2.59
CA THR A 114 1.44 -21.91 1.65
C THR A 114 2.26 -20.66 2.02
N VAL A 115 2.41 -20.35 3.32
CA VAL A 115 3.27 -19.24 3.78
C VAL A 115 4.73 -19.52 3.42
N ASP A 116 5.24 -20.72 3.69
CA ASP A 116 6.60 -21.14 3.36
C ASP A 116 6.85 -21.05 1.85
N ALA A 117 5.89 -21.48 1.03
CA ALA A 117 5.97 -21.36 -0.42
C ALA A 117 6.08 -19.90 -0.90
N VAL A 118 5.40 -18.94 -0.24
CA VAL A 118 5.58 -17.51 -0.54
C VAL A 118 7.02 -17.05 -0.21
N VAL A 119 7.58 -17.48 0.92
CA VAL A 119 8.97 -17.17 1.29
C VAL A 119 9.95 -17.76 0.26
N ASP A 120 9.69 -18.98 -0.23
CA ASP A 120 10.50 -19.61 -1.27
C ASP A 120 10.44 -18.86 -2.61
N VAL A 121 9.27 -18.37 -3.02
CA VAL A 121 9.13 -17.47 -4.19
C VAL A 121 10.00 -16.22 -4.03
N VAL A 122 10.03 -15.62 -2.83
CA VAL A 122 10.87 -14.44 -2.57
C VAL A 122 12.36 -14.80 -2.70
N ARG A 123 12.79 -15.92 -2.13
CA ARG A 123 14.18 -16.41 -2.24
C ARG A 123 14.62 -16.69 -3.67
N GLU A 124 13.76 -17.35 -4.44
CA GLU A 124 14.06 -17.70 -5.84
C GLU A 124 14.19 -16.47 -6.74
N ARG A 125 13.44 -15.41 -6.44
CA ARG A 125 13.43 -14.17 -7.23
C ARG A 125 14.62 -13.25 -6.92
N THR A 126 15.26 -13.38 -5.76
CA THR A 126 16.41 -12.57 -5.32
C THR A 126 16.22 -11.07 -5.64
N PRO A 127 15.18 -10.43 -5.10
CA PRO A 127 14.89 -9.03 -5.40
C PRO A 127 15.91 -8.07 -4.76
N ASP A 128 16.00 -6.84 -5.25
CA ASP A 128 16.70 -5.76 -4.53
C ASP A 128 15.87 -5.25 -3.36
N THR A 129 14.54 -5.23 -3.54
CA THR A 129 13.59 -4.75 -2.53
C THR A 129 12.37 -5.65 -2.46
N VAL A 130 11.98 -6.05 -1.25
CA VAL A 130 10.70 -6.72 -0.97
C VAL A 130 9.75 -5.75 -0.28
N VAL A 131 8.53 -5.64 -0.78
CA VAL A 131 7.48 -4.80 -0.19
C VAL A 131 6.37 -5.70 0.35
N VAL A 132 6.31 -5.92 1.66
CA VAL A 132 5.23 -6.68 2.30
C VAL A 132 4.13 -5.71 2.72
N SER A 133 2.96 -5.82 2.10
CA SER A 133 1.91 -4.82 2.28
C SER A 133 0.52 -5.44 2.44
N GLY A 134 -0.28 -4.80 3.29
CA GLY A 134 -1.68 -5.14 3.55
C GLY A 134 -1.92 -5.83 4.87
N SER A 135 -3.15 -6.28 5.09
CA SER A 135 -3.52 -7.09 6.24
C SER A 135 -3.02 -8.52 6.11
N LEU A 136 -2.88 -9.19 7.24
CA LEU A 136 -2.58 -10.62 7.27
C LEU A 136 -3.90 -11.39 7.43
N PRO A 137 -4.13 -12.43 6.59
CA PRO A 137 -5.32 -13.27 6.71
C PRO A 137 -5.20 -14.21 7.93
N PRO A 138 -6.28 -14.88 8.35
CA PRO A 138 -6.20 -15.92 9.37
C PRO A 138 -5.13 -16.97 9.03
N GLY A 139 -4.34 -17.37 10.02
CA GLY A 139 -3.21 -18.32 9.88
C GLY A 139 -1.87 -17.67 9.55
N VAL A 140 -1.83 -16.42 9.09
CA VAL A 140 -0.59 -15.68 8.85
C VAL A 140 -0.32 -14.70 9.98
N THR A 141 0.89 -14.70 10.51
CA THR A 141 1.34 -13.78 11.55
C THR A 141 2.52 -12.93 11.06
N THR A 142 2.92 -11.95 11.86
CA THR A 142 4.13 -11.15 11.56
C THR A 142 5.42 -11.97 11.49
N ALA A 143 5.44 -13.20 12.05
CA ALA A 143 6.56 -14.12 11.87
C ALA A 143 6.81 -14.48 10.39
N ALA A 144 5.78 -14.49 9.54
CA ALA A 144 5.95 -14.67 8.10
C ALA A 144 6.66 -13.48 7.46
N VAL A 145 6.40 -12.26 7.94
CA VAL A 145 7.06 -11.04 7.47
C VAL A 145 8.52 -11.01 7.93
N ASP A 146 8.78 -11.38 9.20
CA ASP A 146 10.14 -11.55 9.73
C ASP A 146 10.91 -12.62 8.94
N ALA A 147 10.28 -13.76 8.61
CA ALA A 147 10.90 -14.82 7.81
C ALA A 147 11.29 -14.33 6.40
N ILE A 148 10.46 -13.50 5.76
CA ILE A 148 10.80 -12.85 4.49
C ILE A 148 12.00 -11.92 4.66
N ALA A 149 12.00 -11.07 5.69
CA ALA A 149 13.09 -10.13 5.94
C ALA A 149 14.42 -10.83 6.22
N ALA A 150 14.39 -11.97 6.95
CA ALA A 150 15.58 -12.75 7.29
C ALA A 150 16.05 -13.69 6.16
N ALA A 151 15.28 -13.85 5.07
CA ALA A 151 15.54 -14.88 4.06
C ALA A 151 16.63 -14.50 3.05
N GLY A 152 17.08 -13.22 3.00
CA GLY A 152 18.15 -12.77 2.09
C GLY A 152 18.57 -11.33 2.33
N ASP A 153 19.53 -10.87 1.54
CA ASP A 153 20.19 -9.55 1.68
C ASP A 153 19.47 -8.47 0.82
N TRP A 154 18.17 -8.35 0.90
CA TRP A 154 17.37 -7.34 0.23
C TRP A 154 16.82 -6.31 1.20
N ASP A 155 16.49 -5.13 0.68
CA ASP A 155 15.72 -4.15 1.43
C ASP A 155 14.29 -4.62 1.66
N THR A 156 13.84 -4.69 2.92
CA THR A 156 12.44 -5.03 3.23
C THR A 156 11.67 -3.79 3.66
N VAL A 157 10.60 -3.52 2.91
CA VAL A 157 9.64 -2.43 3.14
C VAL A 157 8.33 -3.02 3.64
N VAL A 158 7.73 -2.41 4.68
CA VAL A 158 6.46 -2.87 5.24
C VAL A 158 5.40 -1.77 5.26
N ASP A 159 4.19 -2.10 4.81
CA ASP A 159 3.00 -1.23 4.88
C ASP A 159 1.82 -2.02 5.47
N MET A 160 1.75 -2.05 6.79
CA MET A 160 0.83 -2.87 7.57
C MET A 160 0.13 -2.04 8.63
N GLU A 161 -0.89 -2.62 9.26
CA GLU A 161 -1.56 -1.98 10.40
C GLU A 161 -0.60 -1.74 11.57
N GLY A 162 -0.84 -0.66 12.33
CA GLY A 162 0.06 -0.20 13.37
C GLY A 162 0.35 -1.21 14.48
N ASP A 163 -0.61 -2.09 14.81
CA ASP A 163 -0.40 -3.15 15.81
C ASP A 163 0.54 -4.24 15.28
N ALA A 164 0.44 -4.60 14.00
CA ALA A 164 1.35 -5.54 13.35
C ALA A 164 2.78 -4.98 13.30
N LEU A 165 2.95 -3.68 13.00
CA LEU A 165 4.27 -3.04 12.99
C LEU A 165 5.02 -3.12 14.33
N ARG A 166 4.29 -3.21 15.47
CA ARG A 166 4.89 -3.32 16.80
C ARG A 166 5.42 -4.71 17.13
N THR A 167 4.98 -5.72 16.41
CA THR A 167 5.31 -7.14 16.68
C THR A 167 6.36 -7.69 15.72
N LEU A 168 6.88 -6.85 14.82
CA LEU A 168 8.00 -7.17 13.95
C LEU A 168 9.30 -7.22 14.76
N ASN A 169 10.15 -8.21 14.48
CA ASN A 169 11.36 -8.47 15.25
C ASN A 169 12.66 -8.34 14.44
N GLU A 170 12.57 -8.25 13.12
CA GLU A 170 13.72 -8.07 12.24
C GLU A 170 14.02 -6.59 11.97
N ARG A 171 15.05 -6.32 11.18
CA ARG A 171 15.35 -4.98 10.67
C ARG A 171 14.69 -4.79 9.32
N TYR A 172 14.16 -3.59 9.13
CA TYR A 172 13.44 -3.20 7.92
C TYR A 172 13.99 -1.89 7.36
N SER A 173 14.15 -1.80 6.05
CA SER A 173 14.63 -0.57 5.40
C SER A 173 13.61 0.56 5.50
N LEU A 174 12.30 0.24 5.49
CA LEU A 174 11.25 1.24 5.60
C LEU A 174 9.95 0.66 6.14
N CYS A 175 9.23 1.43 6.97
CA CYS A 175 7.80 1.22 7.20
C CYS A 175 6.97 2.44 6.80
N LYS A 176 5.72 2.18 6.36
CA LYS A 176 4.80 3.26 5.93
C LYS A 176 3.50 3.27 6.73
N PRO A 177 3.47 3.78 7.96
CA PRO A 177 2.23 4.01 8.68
C PRO A 177 1.46 5.24 8.15
N ASN A 178 0.14 5.21 8.24
CA ASN A 178 -0.64 6.44 8.23
C ASN A 178 -0.66 7.08 9.62
N ARG A 179 -1.23 8.30 9.75
CA ARG A 179 -1.31 9.04 11.02
C ARG A 179 -1.91 8.19 12.15
N ALA A 180 -3.03 7.50 11.90
CA ALA A 180 -3.70 6.69 12.92
C ALA A 180 -2.90 5.43 13.28
N GLU A 181 -2.27 4.79 12.30
CA GLU A 181 -1.36 3.66 12.50
C GLU A 181 -0.13 4.07 13.31
N LEU A 182 0.46 5.25 12.99
CA LEU A 182 1.58 5.79 13.75
C LEU A 182 1.20 6.09 15.20
N ALA A 183 0.02 6.67 15.44
CA ALA A 183 -0.50 6.89 16.79
C ALA A 183 -0.65 5.57 17.56
N ARG A 184 -1.25 4.56 16.95
CA ARG A 184 -1.40 3.22 17.57
C ARG A 184 -0.03 2.57 17.83
N ALA A 185 0.88 2.64 16.87
CA ALA A 185 2.21 2.03 17.01
C ALA A 185 3.05 2.68 18.11
N THR A 186 2.90 3.99 18.34
CA THR A 186 3.80 4.74 19.25
C THR A 186 3.13 5.18 20.56
N GLY A 187 1.81 5.29 20.61
CA GLY A 187 1.08 5.93 21.70
C GLY A 187 1.33 7.45 21.82
N ALA A 188 1.98 8.06 20.81
CA ALA A 188 2.37 9.46 20.83
C ALA A 188 1.24 10.38 20.33
N ASP A 189 1.33 11.66 20.67
CA ASP A 189 0.50 12.70 20.07
C ASP A 189 0.96 13.00 18.65
N VAL A 190 0.11 12.70 17.68
CA VAL A 190 0.31 12.89 16.25
C VAL A 190 -0.64 13.93 15.65
N SER A 191 -1.19 14.82 16.47
CA SER A 191 -2.16 15.85 16.05
C SER A 191 -1.54 16.90 15.11
N THR A 192 -0.24 17.14 15.23
CA THR A 192 0.52 18.06 14.39
C THR A 192 1.56 17.34 13.54
N VAL A 193 2.01 18.00 12.46
CA VAL A 193 3.10 17.48 11.60
C VAL A 193 4.38 17.25 12.41
N GLU A 194 4.73 18.19 13.30
CA GLU A 194 5.89 18.07 14.18
C GLU A 194 5.74 16.92 15.20
N GLY A 195 4.52 16.71 15.72
CA GLY A 195 4.19 15.55 16.56
C GLY A 195 4.39 14.23 15.80
N CYS A 196 3.90 14.16 14.57
CA CYS A 196 4.11 13.01 13.69
C CYS A 196 5.60 12.76 13.41
N ALA A 197 6.38 13.82 13.16
CA ALA A 197 7.82 13.72 12.93
C ALA A 197 8.57 13.15 14.14
N ARG A 198 8.27 13.65 15.34
CA ARG A 198 8.84 13.10 16.58
C ARG A 198 8.45 11.64 16.81
N ALA A 199 7.17 11.30 16.59
CA ALA A 199 6.68 9.93 16.70
C ALA A 199 7.37 9.00 15.69
N ALA A 200 7.47 9.42 14.41
CA ALA A 200 8.17 8.67 13.36
C ALA A 200 9.65 8.47 13.69
N THR A 201 10.33 9.51 14.20
CA THR A 201 11.74 9.43 14.60
C THR A 201 11.95 8.49 15.79
N ALA A 202 11.04 8.48 16.75
CA ALA A 202 11.09 7.53 17.87
C ALA A 202 10.81 6.09 17.39
N PHE A 203 9.81 5.92 16.55
CA PHE A 203 9.41 4.61 16.01
C PHE A 203 10.47 4.02 15.09
N ARG A 204 11.18 4.84 14.31
CA ARG A 204 12.29 4.38 13.48
C ARG A 204 13.33 3.58 14.29
N LYS A 205 13.61 3.99 15.51
CA LYS A 205 14.62 3.34 16.38
C LYS A 205 14.23 1.94 16.85
N THR A 206 13.00 1.50 16.62
CA THR A 206 12.51 0.17 17.02
C THR A 206 12.84 -0.94 16.01
N GLY A 207 13.51 -0.63 14.90
CA GLY A 207 13.93 -1.64 13.91
C GLY A 207 13.81 -1.19 12.45
N PHE A 208 13.59 0.10 12.20
CA PHE A 208 13.43 0.63 10.86
C PHE A 208 14.54 1.62 10.50
N ASP A 209 15.03 1.60 9.27
CA ASP A 209 15.99 2.59 8.79
C ASP A 209 15.27 3.89 8.38
N ARG A 210 14.04 3.79 7.84
CA ARG A 210 13.17 4.92 7.47
C ARG A 210 11.74 4.69 7.95
N VAL A 211 11.03 5.78 8.25
CA VAL A 211 9.58 5.79 8.51
C VAL A 211 8.94 6.83 7.60
N LEU A 212 8.05 6.41 6.70
CA LEU A 212 7.30 7.25 5.76
C LEU A 212 5.86 7.38 6.26
N ALA A 213 5.56 8.38 7.08
CA ALA A 213 4.24 8.55 7.68
C ALA A 213 3.33 9.40 6.79
N SER A 214 2.25 8.83 6.25
CA SER A 214 1.25 9.57 5.49
C SER A 214 0.25 10.27 6.42
N LEU A 215 -0.04 11.56 6.15
CA LEU A 215 -0.80 12.44 7.05
C LEU A 215 -2.11 12.96 6.41
N GLY A 216 -2.55 12.36 5.31
CA GLY A 216 -3.70 12.83 4.55
C GLY A 216 -3.47 14.20 3.95
N GLY A 217 -4.39 15.14 4.18
CA GLY A 217 -4.28 16.53 3.68
C GLY A 217 -3.07 17.30 4.21
N ASP A 218 -2.43 16.86 5.30
CA ASP A 218 -1.18 17.44 5.80
C ASP A 218 0.07 16.91 5.08
N GLY A 219 -0.07 16.00 4.11
CA GLY A 219 1.01 15.47 3.30
C GLY A 219 1.71 14.27 3.92
N VAL A 220 3.03 14.28 4.01
CA VAL A 220 3.84 13.14 4.44
C VAL A 220 5.07 13.59 5.23
N VAL A 221 5.45 12.78 6.22
CA VAL A 221 6.71 12.90 6.96
C VAL A 221 7.58 11.69 6.64
N LEU A 222 8.84 11.93 6.28
CA LEU A 222 9.88 10.91 6.19
C LEU A 222 10.90 11.15 7.30
N SER A 223 11.03 10.19 8.22
CA SER A 223 12.12 10.16 9.21
C SER A 223 13.22 9.20 8.76
N THR A 224 14.44 9.68 8.71
CA THR A 224 15.66 8.94 8.38
C THR A 224 16.62 8.91 9.56
N GLY A 225 17.83 8.34 9.37
CA GLY A 225 18.87 8.33 10.38
C GLY A 225 19.35 9.72 10.82
N SER A 226 19.29 10.70 9.94
CA SER A 226 19.87 12.03 10.14
C SER A 226 18.83 13.14 10.25
N THR A 227 17.67 13.01 9.56
CA THR A 227 16.72 14.11 9.42
C THR A 227 15.26 13.64 9.45
N ALA A 228 14.35 14.58 9.69
CA ALA A 228 12.94 14.44 9.39
C ALA A 228 12.55 15.44 8.29
N LEU A 229 11.98 14.95 7.20
CA LEU A 229 11.50 15.75 6.08
C LEU A 229 9.97 15.76 6.07
N HIS A 230 9.40 16.90 5.68
CA HIS A 230 7.95 17.01 5.44
C HIS A 230 7.70 17.50 4.03
N ALA A 231 6.84 16.83 3.30
CA ALA A 231 6.26 17.27 2.05
C ALA A 231 4.77 17.49 2.25
N GLY A 232 4.29 18.72 1.98
CA GLY A 232 2.86 19.04 2.04
C GLY A 232 2.07 18.36 0.92
N ALA A 233 0.81 18.01 1.18
CA ALA A 233 -0.10 17.62 0.12
C ALA A 233 -0.35 18.79 -0.84
N LEU A 234 -0.63 18.48 -2.12
CA LEU A 234 -1.05 19.49 -3.08
C LEU A 234 -2.57 19.70 -2.97
N ASP A 235 -2.98 20.97 -3.10
CA ASP A 235 -4.39 21.34 -3.15
C ASP A 235 -4.96 21.00 -4.54
N VAL A 236 -5.87 20.01 -4.57
CA VAL A 236 -6.54 19.49 -5.77
C VAL A 236 -7.95 19.02 -5.42
N ASP A 237 -8.81 18.90 -6.42
CA ASP A 237 -10.12 18.28 -6.24
C ASP A 237 -9.95 16.78 -5.95
N VAL A 238 -10.47 16.31 -4.81
CA VAL A 238 -10.35 14.93 -4.35
C VAL A 238 -11.61 14.14 -4.74
N ALA A 239 -11.46 13.18 -5.63
CA ALA A 239 -12.53 12.25 -6.02
C ALA A 239 -12.54 10.98 -5.14
N GLY A 240 -11.38 10.59 -4.60
CA GLY A 240 -11.23 9.44 -3.71
C GLY A 240 -9.87 9.42 -3.03
N THR A 241 -9.75 8.73 -1.89
CA THR A 241 -8.48 8.63 -1.15
C THR A 241 -7.96 7.20 -1.01
N VAL A 242 -8.73 6.21 -1.48
CA VAL A 242 -8.34 4.80 -1.42
C VAL A 242 -7.14 4.56 -2.33
N GLY A 243 -6.11 3.91 -1.82
CA GLY A 243 -4.88 3.65 -2.55
C GLY A 243 -3.86 4.80 -2.57
N ALA A 244 -4.20 6.00 -2.03
CA ALA A 244 -3.27 7.14 -2.02
C ALA A 244 -1.95 6.82 -1.26
N GLY A 245 -2.02 6.02 -0.20
CA GLY A 245 -0.84 5.53 0.51
C GLY A 245 0.02 4.59 -0.32
N ASP A 246 -0.61 3.73 -1.14
CA ASP A 246 0.09 2.79 -2.03
C ASP A 246 0.76 3.56 -3.17
N ALA A 247 0.06 4.57 -3.73
CA ALA A 247 0.59 5.48 -4.74
C ALA A 247 1.79 6.30 -4.23
N LEU A 248 1.68 6.85 -3.00
CA LEU A 248 2.77 7.55 -2.32
C LEU A 248 4.01 6.65 -2.18
N LEU A 249 3.82 5.43 -1.67
CA LEU A 249 4.90 4.48 -1.48
C LEU A 249 5.56 4.12 -2.81
N SER A 250 4.76 3.82 -3.83
CA SER A 250 5.27 3.42 -5.14
C SER A 250 6.06 4.53 -5.82
N GLY A 251 5.58 5.77 -5.76
CA GLY A 251 6.31 6.92 -6.31
C GLY A 251 7.64 7.17 -5.59
N ALA A 252 7.68 6.99 -4.26
CA ALA A 252 8.91 7.10 -3.49
C ALA A 252 9.89 5.96 -3.83
N LEU A 253 9.40 4.71 -3.89
CA LEU A 253 10.21 3.54 -4.25
C LEU A 253 10.79 3.65 -5.66
N ALA A 254 9.99 4.08 -6.64
CA ALA A 254 10.45 4.28 -8.02
C ALA A 254 11.58 5.32 -8.06
N ALA A 255 11.42 6.46 -7.38
CA ALA A 255 12.46 7.48 -7.34
C ALA A 255 13.74 6.99 -6.65
N TRP A 256 13.65 6.25 -5.54
CA TRP A 256 14.83 5.65 -4.90
C TRP A 256 15.50 4.59 -5.77
N ALA A 257 14.73 3.79 -6.52
CA ALA A 257 15.28 2.82 -7.47
C ALA A 257 16.10 3.49 -8.58
N ASP A 258 15.70 4.70 -8.99
CA ASP A 258 16.45 5.54 -9.94
C ASP A 258 17.63 6.30 -9.30
N GLY A 259 17.93 6.05 -8.03
CA GLY A 259 19.04 6.69 -7.30
C GLY A 259 18.76 8.11 -6.82
N ALA A 260 17.50 8.53 -6.78
CA ALA A 260 17.12 9.85 -6.30
C ALA A 260 17.32 10.00 -4.78
N ASP A 261 17.51 11.24 -4.32
CA ASP A 261 17.56 11.57 -2.89
C ASP A 261 16.16 11.52 -2.24
N ASP A 262 16.14 11.56 -0.89
CA ASP A 262 14.90 11.49 -0.10
C ASP A 262 13.93 12.65 -0.42
N ARG A 263 14.42 13.83 -0.78
CA ARG A 263 13.57 14.96 -1.16
C ARG A 263 12.86 14.73 -2.49
N THR A 264 13.57 14.22 -3.46
CA THR A 264 13.03 13.85 -4.78
C THR A 264 12.06 12.70 -4.66
N ALA A 265 12.37 11.68 -3.84
CA ALA A 265 11.48 10.56 -3.57
C ALA A 265 10.15 11.03 -2.94
N LEU A 266 10.19 11.94 -1.95
CA LEU A 266 8.98 12.52 -1.37
C LEU A 266 8.16 13.31 -2.39
N ARG A 267 8.80 14.13 -3.24
CA ARG A 267 8.11 14.86 -4.31
C ARG A 267 7.40 13.92 -5.27
N THR A 268 8.09 12.87 -5.70
CA THR A 268 7.52 11.87 -6.63
C THR A 268 6.37 11.13 -5.96
N GLY A 269 6.53 10.67 -4.73
CA GLY A 269 5.47 9.98 -3.98
C GLY A 269 4.21 10.84 -3.82
N VAL A 270 4.36 12.10 -3.39
CA VAL A 270 3.23 13.03 -3.24
C VAL A 270 2.58 13.33 -4.60
N ALA A 271 3.35 13.51 -5.66
CA ALA A 271 2.82 13.78 -6.99
C ALA A 271 2.00 12.59 -7.53
N VAL A 272 2.49 11.35 -7.39
CA VAL A 272 1.77 10.13 -7.79
C VAL A 272 0.48 9.96 -6.97
N ALA A 273 0.55 10.19 -5.64
CA ALA A 273 -0.64 10.16 -4.79
C ALA A 273 -1.65 11.25 -5.19
N THR A 274 -1.18 12.44 -5.60
CA THR A 274 -2.04 13.54 -6.07
C THR A 274 -2.78 13.17 -7.35
N LEU A 275 -2.14 12.52 -8.31
CA LEU A 275 -2.81 12.01 -9.51
C LEU A 275 -3.91 11.01 -9.16
N LEU A 276 -3.63 10.10 -8.24
CA LEU A 276 -4.61 9.07 -7.84
C LEU A 276 -5.84 9.68 -7.16
N VAL A 277 -5.67 10.62 -6.23
CA VAL A 277 -6.82 11.18 -5.49
C VAL A 277 -7.77 12.01 -6.38
N GLY A 278 -7.32 12.43 -7.57
CA GLY A 278 -8.15 13.07 -8.59
C GLY A 278 -9.11 12.13 -9.31
N GLN A 279 -9.06 10.83 -9.07
CA GLN A 279 -9.94 9.83 -9.69
C GLN A 279 -10.60 8.91 -8.66
N VAL A 280 -11.62 8.16 -9.10
CA VAL A 280 -12.29 7.15 -8.27
C VAL A 280 -11.65 5.77 -8.50
N GLY A 281 -11.35 5.05 -7.41
CA GLY A 281 -10.79 3.70 -7.44
C GLY A 281 -9.29 3.66 -7.17
N THR A 282 -8.71 2.45 -7.24
CA THR A 282 -7.31 2.19 -6.87
C THR A 282 -6.41 1.89 -8.06
N ALA A 283 -6.96 1.84 -9.28
CA ALA A 283 -6.16 1.61 -10.47
C ALA A 283 -5.18 2.78 -10.69
N PRO A 284 -3.95 2.50 -11.15
CA PRO A 284 -3.00 3.57 -11.45
C PRO A 284 -3.59 4.60 -12.41
N PRO A 285 -3.42 5.90 -12.14
CA PRO A 285 -3.82 6.97 -13.05
C PRO A 285 -2.91 7.05 -14.26
N ASP A 286 -3.33 7.80 -15.26
CA ASP A 286 -2.42 8.33 -16.27
C ASP A 286 -1.37 9.21 -15.57
N LEU A 287 -0.12 9.13 -16.02
CA LEU A 287 0.99 9.90 -15.47
C LEU A 287 1.17 11.27 -16.14
N ASP A 288 0.25 11.67 -16.99
CA ASP A 288 0.28 13.00 -17.61
C ASP A 288 0.34 14.09 -16.55
N GLY A 289 1.29 14.98 -16.67
CA GLY A 289 1.50 16.07 -15.71
C GLY A 289 2.25 15.70 -14.42
N LEU A 290 2.75 14.47 -14.27
CA LEU A 290 3.50 14.04 -13.09
C LEU A 290 4.69 14.97 -12.77
N ASP A 291 5.48 15.36 -13.78
CA ASP A 291 6.63 16.23 -13.57
C ASP A 291 6.22 17.62 -13.09
N ALA A 292 5.16 18.20 -13.66
CA ALA A 292 4.64 19.47 -13.20
C ALA A 292 4.13 19.42 -11.76
N LEU A 293 3.51 18.30 -11.35
CA LEU A 293 3.12 18.10 -9.95
C LEU A 293 4.33 17.95 -9.03
N ARG A 294 5.36 17.20 -9.45
CA ARG A 294 6.62 17.05 -8.67
C ARG A 294 7.27 18.41 -8.37
N GLU A 295 7.30 19.33 -9.35
CA GLU A 295 7.85 20.69 -9.17
C GLU A 295 7.05 21.52 -8.16
N ARG A 296 5.74 21.29 -8.04
CA ARG A 296 4.88 22.01 -7.10
C ARG A 296 5.04 21.51 -5.65
N VAL A 297 5.54 20.29 -5.44
CA VAL A 297 5.69 19.73 -4.09
C VAL A 297 6.88 20.39 -3.38
N SER A 298 6.59 21.14 -2.31
CA SER A 298 7.62 21.70 -1.44
C SER A 298 8.03 20.69 -0.37
N VAL A 299 9.34 20.53 -0.16
CA VAL A 299 9.89 19.66 0.88
C VAL A 299 10.74 20.50 1.84
N ARG A 300 10.37 20.48 3.11
CA ARG A 300 11.11 21.18 4.17
C ARG A 300 11.71 20.18 5.17
N GLU A 301 12.82 20.53 5.76
CA GLU A 301 13.37 19.82 6.91
C GLU A 301 12.66 20.28 8.18
N LEU A 302 12.34 19.33 9.05
CA LEU A 302 11.75 19.60 10.35
C LEU A 302 12.88 19.60 11.40
N SER A 303 12.90 20.62 12.22
CA SER A 303 13.80 20.67 13.39
C SER A 303 13.36 19.59 14.40
N ASN A 304 14.32 18.82 14.88
CA ASN A 304 14.12 17.81 15.94
C ASN A 304 13.80 18.46 17.28
#